data_33715c6d717cd4bce6f408e95d5ab4b2
#
_entry.id   33715c6d717cd4bce6f408e95d5ab4b2
#
_cell.length_a   1.000
_cell.length_b   1.000
_cell.length_c   1.000
_cell.angle_alpha   90.00
_cell.angle_beta   90.00
_cell.angle_gamma   90.00
#
_symmetry.space_group_name_H-M   'P 1'
#
loop_
_entity.id
_entity.type
_entity.pdbx_description
1 polymer ?
#
loop_
_entity_poly.entity_id
_entity_poly.type
_entity_poly.pdbx_seq_one_letter_code
_entity_poly.pdbx_strand_id
1 'polypeptide(L)'
;MKKEMFVLAVLATLAACSKTEVTPVASNVNSEITFNVAPRTKALSQTQTDFDHNNVFVSYAYYLGHGKTWAANNSEAQMYIDGSTISYNGNLWKNETTSYYWPKDGGSLTFFAYSYNKKDMTVGDNSGFACVWALGEDGQYQGGINGHFDVATNKNVDFLVADIAADKTENMNNYAHTGVPTLFRHKLSMVNVTANLAEDYANKKFILNSVKFTNLCHYATYSQIPEKMIPGGNMFLSDQVYAENVGFEVKSGGLIAVPAEIKKGAGVEDGQYIYIPQEFNDDSYIVITYTVETVVGNKVVKEECTKTVKVKDVFPKWEMGHRYTFNLTFSLNEIHWDPAVENWIDDEAGNITIDR
;
A
#
# COMPACT_ATOMS: atom_id res chain seq x y z
N MET A 1 -67.52 -62.03 41.83
CA MET A 1 -67.55 -61.25 40.61
C MET A 1 -66.39 -60.25 40.74
N LYS A 2 -65.27 -60.53 40.08
CA LYS A 2 -64.02 -59.79 40.15
C LYS A 2 -64.00 -58.66 39.13
N LYS A 3 -63.76 -57.42 39.57
CA LYS A 3 -63.49 -56.29 38.71
C LYS A 3 -61.98 -56.18 38.54
N GLU A 4 -61.54 -56.33 37.37
CA GLU A 4 -60.14 -56.09 36.98
C GLU A 4 -59.94 -54.59 36.66
N MET A 5 -59.01 -54.02 37.35
CA MET A 5 -58.66 -52.62 37.20
C MET A 5 -57.40 -52.55 36.27
N PHE A 6 -57.58 -52.07 35.08
CA PHE A 6 -56.48 -51.83 34.15
C PHE A 6 -55.70 -50.54 34.56
N VAL A 7 -54.47 -50.74 34.96
CA VAL A 7 -53.55 -49.61 35.15
C VAL A 7 -52.82 -49.37 33.84
N LEU A 8 -53.10 -48.24 33.24
CA LEU A 8 -52.38 -47.77 32.03
C LEU A 8 -51.07 -47.12 32.45
N ALA A 9 -49.98 -47.84 32.25
CA ALA A 9 -48.63 -47.28 32.43
C ALA A 9 -48.25 -46.50 31.19
N VAL A 10 -48.15 -45.15 31.28
CA VAL A 10 -47.60 -44.31 30.27
C VAL A 10 -46.08 -44.36 30.40
N LEU A 11 -45.36 -45.02 29.47
CA LEU A 11 -43.97 -44.96 29.32
C LEU A 11 -43.59 -43.63 28.61
N ALA A 12 -43.08 -42.67 29.36
CA ALA A 12 -42.39 -41.50 28.78
C ALA A 12 -40.99 -41.94 28.31
N THR A 13 -40.85 -42.12 27.01
CA THR A 13 -39.53 -42.27 26.39
C THR A 13 -38.79 -40.94 26.35
N LEU A 14 -37.87 -40.73 27.28
CA LEU A 14 -36.89 -39.67 27.21
C LEU A 14 -35.93 -39.97 26.05
N ALA A 15 -36.13 -39.31 24.92
CA ALA A 15 -35.15 -39.26 23.86
C ALA A 15 -33.92 -38.45 24.37
N ALA A 16 -32.96 -39.14 24.92
CA ALA A 16 -31.62 -38.58 25.17
C ALA A 16 -30.98 -38.35 23.81
N CYS A 17 -30.97 -37.08 23.36
CA CYS A 17 -30.02 -36.66 22.34
C CYS A 17 -28.61 -36.81 22.93
N SER A 18 -27.97 -37.93 22.69
CA SER A 18 -26.55 -38.05 22.86
C SER A 18 -25.89 -37.13 21.81
N LYS A 19 -25.39 -36.01 22.26
CA LYS A 19 -24.37 -35.30 21.50
C LYS A 19 -23.22 -36.30 21.35
N THR A 20 -23.13 -36.87 20.17
CA THR A 20 -21.92 -37.54 19.75
C THR A 20 -20.88 -36.42 19.66
N GLU A 21 -20.06 -36.29 20.68
CA GLU A 21 -18.81 -35.52 20.52
C GLU A 21 -18.05 -36.23 19.42
N VAL A 22 -18.04 -35.62 18.24
CA VAL A 22 -17.13 -36.00 17.18
C VAL A 22 -15.75 -35.61 17.71
N THR A 23 -15.08 -36.56 18.34
CA THR A 23 -13.66 -36.44 18.61
C THR A 23 -13.02 -36.19 17.28
N PRO A 24 -12.34 -35.05 17.07
CA PRO A 24 -11.62 -34.83 15.81
C PRO A 24 -10.64 -35.99 15.71
N VAL A 25 -10.82 -36.83 14.71
CA VAL A 25 -9.77 -37.78 14.31
C VAL A 25 -8.60 -36.87 13.95
N ALA A 26 -7.53 -36.91 14.74
CA ALA A 26 -6.30 -36.27 14.42
C ALA A 26 -5.88 -36.78 13.05
N SER A 27 -6.18 -36.03 12.00
CA SER A 27 -5.74 -36.37 10.66
C SER A 27 -4.22 -36.25 10.72
N ASN A 28 -3.50 -37.34 10.48
CA ASN A 28 -2.04 -37.31 10.29
C ASN A 28 -1.61 -36.59 9.02
N VAL A 29 -2.51 -35.89 8.38
CA VAL A 29 -2.26 -35.09 7.20
C VAL A 29 -1.81 -33.69 7.68
N ASN A 30 -0.64 -33.28 7.25
CA ASN A 30 -0.15 -31.92 7.49
C ASN A 30 -1.12 -30.93 6.88
N SER A 31 -1.56 -29.94 7.65
CA SER A 31 -2.36 -28.83 7.10
C SER A 31 -1.49 -27.94 6.24
N GLU A 32 -1.97 -27.64 5.04
CA GLU A 32 -1.29 -26.73 4.12
C GLU A 32 -1.32 -25.29 4.68
N ILE A 33 -0.20 -24.58 4.52
CA ILE A 33 -0.10 -23.16 4.87
C ILE A 33 -0.83 -22.36 3.81
N THR A 34 -1.85 -21.64 4.24
CA THR A 34 -2.61 -20.67 3.44
C THR A 34 -2.55 -19.30 4.10
N PHE A 35 -2.93 -18.26 3.36
CA PHE A 35 -2.88 -16.90 3.85
C PHE A 35 -4.28 -16.28 3.84
N ASN A 36 -4.49 -15.38 4.78
CA ASN A 36 -5.67 -14.55 4.87
C ASN A 36 -5.23 -13.09 4.70
N VAL A 37 -5.36 -12.59 3.49
CA VAL A 37 -5.12 -11.18 3.20
C VAL A 37 -6.32 -10.42 3.69
N ALA A 38 -6.18 -9.74 4.82
CA ALA A 38 -7.28 -9.05 5.46
C ALA A 38 -7.81 -7.94 4.55
N PRO A 39 -9.12 -7.93 4.25
CA PRO A 39 -9.72 -6.77 3.65
C PRO A 39 -9.64 -5.60 4.63
N ARG A 40 -9.58 -4.40 4.10
CA ARG A 40 -9.57 -3.17 4.87
C ARG A 40 -10.75 -3.13 5.85
N THR A 41 -10.48 -2.88 7.11
CA THR A 41 -11.50 -2.54 8.10
C THR A 41 -11.34 -1.10 8.53
N LYS A 42 -12.42 -0.32 8.60
CA LYS A 42 -12.44 1.09 9.00
C LYS A 42 -11.76 1.39 10.36
N ALA A 43 -11.47 0.37 11.15
CA ALA A 43 -10.91 0.49 12.49
C ALA A 43 -9.39 0.29 12.55
N LEU A 44 -8.74 -0.15 11.46
CA LEU A 44 -7.32 -0.44 11.44
C LEU A 44 -6.56 0.62 10.66
N SER A 45 -5.52 1.07 11.31
CA SER A 45 -4.48 2.05 10.97
C SER A 45 -4.31 2.39 9.48
N GLN A 46 -4.01 3.51 9.31
CA GLN A 46 -3.78 4.57 8.35
C GLN A 46 -3.04 4.21 7.04
N THR A 47 -2.48 3.03 6.88
CA THR A 47 -1.67 2.64 5.71
C THR A 47 -2.05 1.29 5.14
N GLN A 48 -3.18 0.74 5.58
CA GLN A 48 -3.68 -0.56 5.11
C GLN A 48 -4.33 -0.40 3.74
N THR A 49 -4.02 -1.31 2.82
CA THR A 49 -4.63 -1.39 1.50
C THR A 49 -5.65 -2.51 1.38
N ASP A 50 -6.63 -2.33 0.51
CA ASP A 50 -7.42 -3.42 -0.06
C ASP A 50 -6.57 -4.13 -1.12
N PHE A 51 -6.30 -5.42 -0.88
CA PHE A 51 -5.47 -6.21 -1.78
C PHE A 51 -6.36 -6.99 -2.76
N ASP A 52 -6.28 -6.63 -4.05
CA ASP A 52 -7.10 -7.24 -5.10
C ASP A 52 -6.75 -8.73 -5.27
N HIS A 53 -7.74 -9.58 -5.42
CA HIS A 53 -7.59 -11.02 -5.67
C HIS A 53 -6.82 -11.35 -6.97
N ASN A 54 -6.72 -10.42 -7.91
CA ASN A 54 -5.88 -10.58 -9.12
C ASN A 54 -4.40 -10.30 -8.87
N ASN A 55 -4.04 -9.69 -7.75
CA ASN A 55 -2.66 -9.39 -7.42
C ASN A 55 -1.97 -10.59 -6.77
N VAL A 56 -0.65 -10.53 -6.68
CA VAL A 56 0.17 -11.55 -6.04
C VAL A 56 1.14 -10.92 -5.05
N PHE A 57 1.64 -11.72 -4.13
CA PHE A 57 2.70 -11.29 -3.21
C PHE A 57 3.74 -12.37 -3.02
N VAL A 58 4.92 -12.00 -2.55
CA VAL A 58 5.99 -12.93 -2.16
C VAL A 58 5.99 -13.08 -0.66
N SER A 59 6.00 -14.32 -0.18
CA SER A 59 6.06 -14.65 1.23
C SER A 59 7.34 -15.38 1.59
N TYR A 60 7.87 -15.05 2.75
CA TYR A 60 8.97 -15.74 3.44
C TYR A 60 8.48 -16.22 4.80
N ALA A 61 9.06 -17.33 5.29
CA ALA A 61 8.80 -17.78 6.64
C ALA A 61 10.07 -18.33 7.30
N TYR A 62 10.22 -18.06 8.58
CA TYR A 62 11.26 -18.62 9.43
C TYR A 62 10.65 -19.49 10.51
N TYR A 63 11.26 -20.65 10.70
CA TYR A 63 10.85 -21.64 11.69
C TYR A 63 11.63 -21.48 12.99
N LEU A 64 10.92 -21.63 14.09
CA LEU A 64 11.47 -21.79 15.43
C LEU A 64 10.89 -23.06 16.08
N GLY A 65 11.75 -23.83 16.73
CA GLY A 65 11.35 -25.05 17.44
C GLY A 65 10.39 -24.79 18.59
N HIS A 66 9.74 -25.85 19.04
CA HIS A 66 8.74 -25.81 20.13
C HIS A 66 9.23 -25.06 21.37
N GLY A 67 8.38 -24.21 21.93
CA GLY A 67 8.64 -23.43 23.12
C GLY A 67 9.52 -22.19 22.92
N LYS A 68 9.95 -21.90 21.70
CA LYS A 68 10.70 -20.70 21.35
C LYS A 68 9.79 -19.64 20.76
N THR A 69 10.17 -18.37 20.95
CA THR A 69 9.46 -17.21 20.40
C THR A 69 10.37 -16.35 19.54
N TRP A 70 9.82 -15.67 18.57
CA TRP A 70 10.57 -14.76 17.71
C TRP A 70 11.30 -13.67 18.50
N ALA A 71 10.62 -13.08 19.47
CA ALA A 71 11.20 -12.03 20.27
C ALA A 71 12.42 -12.44 21.09
N ALA A 72 12.47 -13.70 21.54
CA ALA A 72 13.56 -14.19 22.41
C ALA A 72 14.60 -15.05 21.68
N ASN A 73 14.23 -15.71 20.60
CA ASN A 73 15.03 -16.78 19.98
C ASN A 73 15.24 -16.59 18.47
N ASN A 74 15.05 -15.39 17.94
CA ASN A 74 15.16 -15.13 16.49
C ASN A 74 16.54 -15.47 15.91
N SER A 75 17.60 -15.47 16.70
CA SER A 75 18.95 -15.89 16.31
C SER A 75 19.04 -17.38 15.93
N GLU A 76 18.07 -18.20 16.35
CA GLU A 76 18.01 -19.64 16.06
C GLU A 76 17.04 -19.94 14.92
N ALA A 77 16.43 -18.93 14.34
CA ALA A 77 15.43 -19.08 13.29
C ALA A 77 16.04 -19.68 12.01
N GLN A 78 15.32 -20.60 11.40
CA GLN A 78 15.73 -21.27 10.17
C GLN A 78 14.77 -20.92 9.05
N MET A 79 15.29 -20.64 7.85
CA MET A 79 14.48 -20.38 6.67
C MET A 79 13.57 -21.59 6.38
N TYR A 80 12.28 -21.36 6.26
CA TYR A 80 11.26 -22.38 5.99
C TYR A 80 10.57 -22.17 4.64
N ILE A 81 10.22 -20.93 4.32
CA ILE A 81 9.74 -20.51 2.99
C ILE A 81 10.69 -19.42 2.51
N ASP A 82 11.27 -19.61 1.34
CA ASP A 82 12.23 -18.69 0.75
C ASP A 82 11.65 -18.06 -0.54
N GLY A 83 10.94 -16.94 -0.39
CA GLY A 83 10.48 -16.15 -1.52
C GLY A 83 9.41 -16.82 -2.39
N SER A 84 8.38 -17.38 -1.78
CA SER A 84 7.31 -18.07 -2.50
C SER A 84 6.22 -17.12 -2.97
N THR A 85 5.89 -17.14 -4.27
CA THR A 85 4.79 -16.34 -4.84
C THR A 85 3.45 -16.93 -4.42
N ILE A 86 2.60 -16.09 -3.87
CA ILE A 86 1.26 -16.42 -3.37
C ILE A 86 0.22 -15.74 -4.25
N SER A 87 -0.77 -16.49 -4.69
CA SER A 87 -1.91 -16.02 -5.49
C SER A 87 -3.24 -16.49 -4.90
N TYR A 88 -4.32 -15.84 -5.30
CA TYR A 88 -5.68 -16.22 -4.93
C TYR A 88 -6.26 -17.19 -5.97
N ASN A 89 -6.61 -18.39 -5.56
CA ASN A 89 -7.11 -19.43 -6.46
C ASN A 89 -8.65 -19.48 -6.57
N GLY A 90 -9.33 -18.41 -6.14
CA GLY A 90 -10.80 -18.35 -6.09
C GLY A 90 -11.40 -18.73 -4.73
N ASN A 91 -10.59 -19.26 -3.81
CA ASN A 91 -11.02 -19.66 -2.47
C ASN A 91 -10.01 -19.26 -1.38
N LEU A 92 -8.72 -19.48 -1.63
CA LEU A 92 -7.64 -19.29 -0.67
C LEU A 92 -6.44 -18.61 -1.34
N TRP A 93 -5.65 -17.91 -0.54
CA TRP A 93 -4.34 -17.41 -0.92
C TRP A 93 -3.29 -18.46 -0.60
N LYS A 94 -2.59 -18.95 -1.60
CA LYS A 94 -1.53 -19.96 -1.44
C LYS A 94 -0.55 -19.98 -2.60
N ASN A 95 0.57 -20.71 -2.44
CA ASN A 95 1.43 -21.02 -3.57
C ASN A 95 0.77 -22.10 -4.43
N GLU A 96 0.73 -21.88 -5.75
CA GLU A 96 0.07 -22.79 -6.69
C GLU A 96 0.98 -23.95 -7.14
N THR A 97 2.30 -23.77 -7.02
CA THR A 97 3.29 -24.74 -7.54
C THR A 97 3.88 -25.61 -6.45
N THR A 98 3.99 -25.10 -5.23
CA THR A 98 4.62 -25.79 -4.10
C THR A 98 3.74 -25.66 -2.87
N SER A 99 3.28 -26.79 -2.32
CA SER A 99 2.56 -26.77 -1.06
C SER A 99 3.54 -26.77 0.12
N TYR A 100 3.35 -25.82 1.02
CA TYR A 100 4.03 -25.77 2.31
C TYR A 100 3.08 -26.21 3.42
N TYR A 101 3.59 -26.88 4.43
CA TYR A 101 2.78 -27.46 5.49
C TYR A 101 3.24 -26.97 6.85
N TRP A 102 2.34 -26.94 7.81
CA TRP A 102 2.66 -26.56 9.19
C TRP A 102 3.61 -27.57 9.85
N PRO A 103 4.60 -27.12 10.65
CA PRO A 103 5.46 -27.99 11.44
C PRO A 103 4.66 -28.89 12.40
N LYS A 104 5.04 -30.17 12.51
CA LYS A 104 4.34 -31.15 13.36
C LYS A 104 4.94 -31.31 14.76
N ASP A 105 6.09 -30.74 14.99
CA ASP A 105 6.82 -30.81 16.27
C ASP A 105 6.37 -29.73 17.27
N GLY A 106 5.34 -28.95 16.94
CA GLY A 106 4.84 -27.86 17.75
C GLY A 106 5.66 -26.57 17.66
N GLY A 107 6.57 -26.49 16.70
CA GLY A 107 7.31 -25.28 16.40
C GLY A 107 6.41 -24.22 15.76
N SER A 108 6.90 -22.97 15.73
CA SER A 108 6.20 -21.82 15.17
C SER A 108 6.86 -21.29 13.91
N LEU A 109 6.08 -20.56 13.11
CA LEU A 109 6.54 -19.84 11.92
C LEU A 109 6.32 -18.34 12.09
N THR A 110 7.31 -17.56 11.66
CA THR A 110 7.21 -16.11 11.54
C THR A 110 7.26 -15.74 10.08
N PHE A 111 6.22 -15.03 9.61
CA PHE A 111 6.04 -14.70 8.20
C PHE A 111 6.36 -13.25 7.90
N PHE A 112 6.97 -13.05 6.73
CA PHE A 112 7.24 -11.76 6.09
C PHE A 112 6.69 -11.80 4.68
N ALA A 113 6.15 -10.69 4.19
CA ALA A 113 5.66 -10.63 2.83
C ALA A 113 5.76 -9.23 2.23
N TYR A 114 5.91 -9.16 0.90
CA TYR A 114 5.84 -7.92 0.15
C TYR A 114 5.10 -8.11 -1.18
N SER A 115 4.62 -7.01 -1.75
CA SER A 115 3.96 -6.99 -3.05
C SER A 115 4.21 -5.68 -3.76
N TYR A 116 4.04 -5.69 -5.09
CA TYR A 116 3.95 -4.48 -5.91
C TYR A 116 2.51 -4.10 -6.26
N ASN A 117 1.55 -4.66 -5.53
CA ASN A 117 0.11 -4.40 -5.73
C ASN A 117 -0.33 -4.58 -7.19
N LYS A 118 0.13 -5.64 -7.81
CA LYS A 118 -0.20 -5.98 -9.20
C LYS A 118 -0.21 -7.50 -9.44
N LYS A 119 -0.65 -7.89 -10.63
CA LYS A 119 -0.87 -9.30 -11.02
C LYS A 119 0.42 -10.14 -11.07
N ASP A 120 1.56 -9.53 -11.24
CA ASP A 120 2.86 -10.22 -11.25
C ASP A 120 3.88 -9.43 -10.44
N MET A 121 5.01 -10.09 -10.09
CA MET A 121 6.10 -9.49 -9.34
C MET A 121 7.20 -8.92 -10.23
N THR A 122 6.92 -8.72 -11.51
CA THR A 122 7.89 -8.15 -12.44
C THR A 122 7.94 -6.64 -12.31
N VAL A 123 9.09 -6.12 -11.99
CA VAL A 123 9.42 -4.69 -11.93
C VAL A 123 10.75 -4.47 -12.64
N GLY A 124 11.13 -3.20 -12.86
CA GLY A 124 12.42 -2.86 -13.46
C GLY A 124 13.61 -3.29 -12.60
N ASP A 125 14.78 -3.30 -13.18
CA ASP A 125 16.02 -3.99 -12.78
C ASP A 125 16.58 -3.66 -11.38
N ASN A 126 16.05 -2.70 -10.63
CA ASN A 126 16.65 -2.22 -9.39
C ASN A 126 15.86 -2.57 -8.11
N SER A 127 14.97 -3.54 -8.19
CA SER A 127 14.03 -3.85 -7.10
C SER A 127 14.31 -5.21 -6.46
N GLY A 128 15.55 -5.51 -6.14
CA GLY A 128 15.91 -6.77 -5.51
C GLY A 128 15.43 -6.86 -4.05
N PHE A 129 14.10 -6.90 -3.83
CA PHE A 129 13.57 -7.14 -2.50
C PHE A 129 13.71 -8.61 -2.10
N ALA A 130 14.19 -8.81 -0.89
CA ALA A 130 14.31 -10.13 -0.25
C ALA A 130 14.05 -10.00 1.25
N CYS A 131 13.73 -11.10 1.89
CA CYS A 131 13.77 -11.17 3.35
C CYS A 131 15.18 -11.56 3.78
N VAL A 132 15.84 -10.63 4.47
CA VAL A 132 17.18 -10.83 5.02
C VAL A 132 17.04 -10.96 6.54
N TRP A 133 17.64 -12.01 7.10
CA TRP A 133 17.71 -12.20 8.54
C TRP A 133 19.15 -12.59 8.89
N ALA A 134 19.87 -11.66 9.48
CA ALA A 134 21.30 -11.81 9.73
C ALA A 134 21.73 -11.13 11.04
N LEU A 135 22.89 -11.50 11.54
CA LEU A 135 23.52 -10.84 12.66
C LEU A 135 23.99 -9.46 12.25
N GLY A 136 23.46 -8.42 12.90
CA GLY A 136 23.87 -7.04 12.69
C GLY A 136 25.20 -6.71 13.38
N GLU A 137 25.74 -5.52 13.08
CA GLU A 137 26.98 -5.02 13.68
C GLU A 137 26.85 -4.79 15.20
N ASP A 138 25.66 -4.59 15.69
CA ASP A 138 25.31 -4.46 17.11
C ASP A 138 25.24 -5.81 17.84
N GLY A 139 25.53 -6.92 17.16
CA GLY A 139 25.46 -8.26 17.70
C GLY A 139 24.04 -8.81 17.88
N GLN A 140 23.02 -8.12 17.37
CA GLN A 140 21.65 -8.59 17.38
C GLN A 140 21.24 -9.11 16.00
N TYR A 141 20.45 -10.16 15.96
CA TYR A 141 19.82 -10.60 14.72
C TYR A 141 18.71 -9.65 14.34
N GLN A 142 18.76 -9.19 13.11
CA GLN A 142 17.81 -8.22 12.57
C GLN A 142 17.62 -8.41 11.07
N GLY A 143 16.57 -7.82 10.55
CA GLY A 143 16.26 -7.90 9.13
C GLY A 143 14.76 -7.87 8.90
N GLY A 144 14.31 -8.49 7.83
CA GLY A 144 12.96 -8.43 7.31
C GLY A 144 13.02 -8.15 5.83
N ILE A 145 11.97 -7.61 5.24
CA ILE A 145 11.96 -7.23 3.83
C ILE A 145 12.89 -6.04 3.64
N ASN A 146 13.91 -6.23 2.80
CA ASN A 146 14.90 -5.21 2.45
C ASN A 146 15.13 -5.20 0.94
N GLY A 147 15.41 -4.04 0.39
CA GLY A 147 15.72 -3.90 -1.03
C GLY A 147 15.72 -2.46 -1.48
N HIS A 148 15.82 -2.28 -2.79
CA HIS A 148 15.87 -0.97 -3.42
C HIS A 148 14.62 -0.74 -4.26
N PHE A 149 14.15 0.50 -4.29
CA PHE A 149 13.04 0.90 -5.14
C PHE A 149 13.42 2.15 -5.93
N ASP A 150 13.19 2.09 -7.25
CA ASP A 150 13.40 3.20 -8.17
C ASP A 150 12.07 3.54 -8.86
N VAL A 151 11.48 4.67 -8.49
CA VAL A 151 10.21 5.14 -9.08
C VAL A 151 10.37 5.65 -10.50
N ALA A 152 11.58 6.00 -10.94
CA ALA A 152 11.80 6.42 -12.32
C ALA A 152 11.68 5.24 -13.29
N THR A 153 12.15 4.06 -12.89
CA THR A 153 12.01 2.80 -13.63
C THR A 153 10.63 2.18 -13.42
N ASN A 154 10.11 2.23 -12.18
CA ASN A 154 8.83 1.62 -11.78
C ASN A 154 7.74 2.67 -11.59
N LYS A 155 7.45 3.44 -12.64
CA LYS A 155 6.44 4.52 -12.59
C LYS A 155 5.07 4.00 -12.18
N ASN A 156 4.50 4.62 -11.15
CA ASN A 156 3.17 4.29 -10.62
C ASN A 156 3.01 2.82 -10.17
N VAL A 157 4.12 2.17 -9.85
CA VAL A 157 4.09 0.87 -9.18
C VAL A 157 4.11 1.12 -7.68
N ASP A 158 3.11 0.58 -6.99
CA ASP A 158 3.05 0.63 -5.54
C ASP A 158 4.00 -0.39 -4.91
N PHE A 159 4.42 -0.16 -3.68
CA PHE A 159 5.22 -1.08 -2.90
C PHE A 159 4.59 -1.29 -1.53
N LEU A 160 4.17 -2.52 -1.28
CA LEU A 160 3.49 -2.96 -0.08
C LEU A 160 4.37 -3.91 0.72
N VAL A 161 4.37 -3.76 2.03
CA VAL A 161 4.98 -4.72 2.95
C VAL A 161 3.96 -5.09 4.02
N ALA A 162 3.86 -6.39 4.31
CA ALA A 162 2.96 -6.88 5.32
C ALA A 162 3.52 -6.69 6.74
N ASP A 163 2.63 -6.49 7.69
CA ASP A 163 2.97 -6.59 9.11
C ASP A 163 3.55 -7.98 9.41
N ILE A 164 4.55 -8.03 10.27
CA ILE A 164 5.21 -9.31 10.64
C ILE A 164 4.22 -10.19 11.39
N ALA A 165 3.93 -11.37 10.86
CA ALA A 165 3.09 -12.36 11.52
C ALA A 165 3.96 -13.34 12.32
N ALA A 166 4.41 -12.91 13.52
CA ALA A 166 5.32 -13.67 14.36
C ALA A 166 4.63 -14.81 15.11
N ASP A 167 5.40 -15.89 15.36
CA ASP A 167 5.04 -17.02 16.24
C ASP A 167 3.71 -17.70 15.90
N LYS A 168 3.42 -17.89 14.61
CA LYS A 168 2.19 -18.55 14.16
C LYS A 168 2.35 -20.08 14.21
N THR A 169 1.31 -20.74 14.70
CA THR A 169 1.19 -22.19 14.72
C THR A 169 -0.11 -22.64 14.07
N GLU A 170 -0.18 -23.88 13.61
CA GLU A 170 -1.35 -24.49 12.99
C GLU A 170 -2.64 -24.28 13.79
N ASN A 171 -2.56 -24.47 15.12
CA ASN A 171 -3.72 -24.45 16.01
C ASN A 171 -4.09 -23.07 16.54
N MET A 172 -3.19 -22.09 16.42
CA MET A 172 -3.45 -20.73 16.86
C MET A 172 -4.52 -20.10 15.97
N ASN A 173 -5.61 -19.60 16.57
CA ASN A 173 -6.74 -19.00 15.86
C ASN A 173 -7.23 -19.82 14.64
N ASN A 174 -7.01 -21.13 14.67
CA ASN A 174 -7.40 -22.04 13.59
C ASN A 174 -6.77 -21.71 12.23
N TYR A 175 -5.50 -21.26 12.20
CA TYR A 175 -4.83 -20.86 10.97
C TYR A 175 -4.70 -21.97 9.92
N ALA A 176 -4.79 -23.23 10.32
CA ALA A 176 -4.94 -24.34 9.39
C ALA A 176 -6.12 -24.19 8.41
N HIS A 177 -7.16 -23.45 8.81
CA HIS A 177 -8.38 -23.24 8.01
C HIS A 177 -8.62 -21.77 7.66
N THR A 178 -8.21 -20.85 8.52
CA THR A 178 -8.44 -19.41 8.31
C THR A 178 -7.30 -18.72 7.55
N GLY A 179 -6.15 -19.37 7.45
CA GLY A 179 -4.95 -18.81 6.84
C GLY A 179 -4.17 -17.86 7.76
N VAL A 180 -2.90 -17.63 7.44
CA VAL A 180 -2.01 -16.71 8.14
C VAL A 180 -2.46 -15.26 7.88
N PRO A 181 -2.71 -14.46 8.92
CA PRO A 181 -3.11 -13.07 8.73
C PRO A 181 -2.00 -12.29 8.02
N THR A 182 -2.32 -11.66 6.90
CA THR A 182 -1.39 -10.89 6.07
C THR A 182 -2.01 -9.51 5.83
N LEU A 183 -1.46 -8.50 6.49
CA LEU A 183 -1.96 -7.14 6.44
C LEU A 183 -0.94 -6.25 5.75
N PHE A 184 -1.23 -5.84 4.52
CA PHE A 184 -0.34 -5.00 3.73
C PHE A 184 -0.49 -3.52 4.04
N ARG A 185 0.63 -2.79 3.94
CA ARG A 185 0.73 -1.34 4.10
C ARG A 185 1.55 -0.73 2.98
N HIS A 186 1.10 0.42 2.48
CA HIS A 186 1.85 1.22 1.53
C HIS A 186 3.17 1.71 2.13
N LYS A 187 4.26 1.58 1.39
CA LYS A 187 5.60 2.03 1.80
C LYS A 187 6.12 3.21 0.97
N LEU A 188 5.36 3.64 0.00
CA LEU A 188 5.64 4.83 -0.80
C LEU A 188 4.67 5.96 -0.43
N SER A 189 4.86 7.13 -1.03
CA SER A 189 3.98 8.29 -0.91
C SER A 189 3.18 8.46 -2.19
N MET A 190 1.90 8.84 -2.06
CA MET A 190 1.07 9.18 -3.21
C MET A 190 0.95 10.68 -3.34
N VAL A 191 1.00 11.20 -4.56
CA VAL A 191 0.87 12.63 -4.85
C VAL A 191 -0.21 12.86 -5.89
N ASN A 192 -1.12 13.77 -5.58
CA ASN A 192 -2.18 14.23 -6.47
C ASN A 192 -2.02 15.73 -6.71
N VAL A 193 -2.50 16.19 -7.87
CA VAL A 193 -2.63 17.61 -8.17
C VAL A 193 -4.04 17.87 -8.66
N THR A 194 -4.69 18.89 -8.10
CA THR A 194 -5.98 19.40 -8.59
C THR A 194 -5.82 20.84 -9.05
N ALA A 195 -6.58 21.26 -10.03
CA ALA A 195 -6.58 22.65 -10.50
C ALA A 195 -8.00 23.17 -10.66
N ASN A 196 -8.25 24.35 -10.16
CA ASN A 196 -9.57 25.00 -10.15
C ASN A 196 -9.42 26.53 -10.38
N LEU A 197 -10.48 27.20 -10.84
CA LEU A 197 -10.54 28.66 -10.89
C LEU A 197 -11.23 29.23 -9.66
N ALA A 198 -10.71 30.33 -9.13
CA ALA A 198 -11.34 31.09 -8.04
C ALA A 198 -12.70 31.65 -8.45
N GLU A 199 -12.80 32.14 -9.69
CA GLU A 199 -14.02 32.71 -10.26
C GLU A 199 -14.04 32.51 -11.78
N ASP A 200 -15.22 32.66 -12.41
CA ASP A 200 -15.35 32.63 -13.86
C ASP A 200 -15.05 34.03 -14.44
N TYR A 201 -14.28 34.07 -15.53
CA TYR A 201 -13.88 35.28 -16.23
C TYR A 201 -14.55 35.33 -17.60
N ALA A 202 -15.40 36.33 -17.85
CA ALA A 202 -16.21 36.39 -19.07
C ALA A 202 -15.41 36.45 -20.38
N ASN A 203 -14.18 36.96 -20.35
CA ASN A 203 -13.33 37.13 -21.53
C ASN A 203 -11.95 36.45 -21.41
N LYS A 204 -11.76 35.59 -20.43
CA LYS A 204 -10.49 34.87 -20.21
C LYS A 204 -10.72 33.38 -20.02
N LYS A 205 -9.74 32.60 -20.50
CA LYS A 205 -9.64 31.17 -20.23
C LYS A 205 -8.27 30.88 -19.68
N PHE A 206 -8.22 29.98 -18.71
CA PHE A 206 -7.00 29.45 -18.15
C PHE A 206 -6.82 28.00 -18.66
N ILE A 207 -5.68 27.72 -19.21
CA ILE A 207 -5.34 26.40 -19.75
C ILE A 207 -4.12 25.92 -19.02
N LEU A 208 -4.26 24.85 -18.22
CA LEU A 208 -3.15 24.18 -17.56
C LEU A 208 -2.36 23.40 -18.63
N ASN A 209 -1.07 23.71 -18.77
CA ASN A 209 -0.21 23.06 -19.74
C ASN A 209 0.61 21.93 -19.08
N SER A 210 1.18 22.17 -17.89
CA SER A 210 1.88 21.12 -17.12
C SER A 210 2.00 21.48 -15.64
N VAL A 211 2.15 20.44 -14.81
CA VAL A 211 2.69 20.55 -13.45
C VAL A 211 3.86 19.58 -13.37
N LYS A 212 5.02 20.07 -12.97
CA LYS A 212 6.24 19.30 -12.92
C LYS A 212 6.94 19.47 -11.57
N PHE A 213 7.26 18.36 -10.92
CA PHE A 213 8.15 18.36 -9.78
C PHE A 213 9.58 18.14 -10.24
N THR A 214 10.53 18.88 -9.68
CA THR A 214 11.95 18.80 -10.01
C THR A 214 12.78 18.52 -8.77
N ASN A 215 13.94 17.89 -8.97
CA ASN A 215 14.90 17.54 -7.92
C ASN A 215 14.28 16.69 -6.79
N LEU A 216 13.50 15.69 -7.17
CA LEU A 216 12.97 14.69 -6.24
C LEU A 216 13.89 13.46 -6.18
N CYS A 217 13.96 12.85 -5.02
CA CYS A 217 14.55 11.54 -4.87
C CYS A 217 13.69 10.48 -5.57
N HIS A 218 14.28 9.74 -6.50
CA HIS A 218 13.58 8.67 -7.22
C HIS A 218 14.00 7.27 -6.80
N TYR A 219 15.11 7.15 -6.07
CA TYR A 219 15.68 5.89 -5.64
C TYR A 219 15.86 5.86 -4.12
N ALA A 220 15.52 4.76 -3.49
CA ALA A 220 15.76 4.57 -2.07
C ALA A 220 15.93 3.10 -1.69
N THR A 221 16.59 2.88 -0.55
CA THR A 221 16.62 1.60 0.14
C THR A 221 15.51 1.56 1.20
N TYR A 222 14.73 0.49 1.19
CA TYR A 222 13.77 0.19 2.24
C TYR A 222 14.32 -0.90 3.15
N SER A 223 14.12 -0.74 4.45
CA SER A 223 14.37 -1.76 5.47
C SER A 223 13.15 -1.87 6.38
N GLN A 224 12.64 -3.10 6.56
CA GLN A 224 11.51 -3.34 7.45
C GLN A 224 11.88 -3.25 8.92
N ILE A 225 13.10 -3.61 9.30
CA ILE A 225 13.56 -3.61 10.70
C ILE A 225 14.96 -2.99 10.81
N PRO A 226 15.12 -1.86 11.48
CA PRO A 226 14.07 -0.92 11.85
C PRO A 226 13.40 -0.35 10.61
N GLU A 227 12.08 -0.11 10.67
CA GLU A 227 11.35 0.36 9.49
C GLU A 227 11.79 1.76 9.08
N LYS A 228 12.36 1.85 7.89
CA LYS A 228 12.81 3.10 7.32
C LYS A 228 12.90 3.04 5.79
N MET A 229 12.70 4.18 5.17
CA MET A 229 13.05 4.42 3.77
C MET A 229 14.23 5.39 3.78
N ILE A 230 15.35 4.97 3.21
CA ILE A 230 16.57 5.78 3.13
C ILE A 230 16.69 6.22 1.68
N PRO A 231 16.42 7.52 1.38
CA PRO A 231 16.68 8.07 0.07
C PRO A 231 18.15 7.82 -0.30
N GLY A 232 18.39 7.45 -1.53
CA GLY A 232 19.72 7.21 -2.03
C GLY A 232 20.57 8.47 -1.90
N GLY A 233 21.77 8.37 -1.33
CA GLY A 233 22.64 9.49 -0.99
C GLY A 233 22.65 10.64 -2.01
N ASN A 234 23.60 11.19 -2.48
CA ASN A 234 23.79 12.36 -3.38
C ASN A 234 22.74 12.63 -4.48
N MET A 235 21.55 12.10 -4.38
CA MET A 235 20.49 12.24 -5.39
C MET A 235 20.04 13.68 -5.56
N PHE A 236 20.12 14.49 -4.50
CA PHE A 236 19.83 15.92 -4.58
C PHE A 236 21.00 16.77 -5.13
N LEU A 237 22.14 16.16 -5.40
CA LEU A 237 23.34 16.87 -5.82
C LEU A 237 23.66 16.74 -7.32
N SER A 238 22.94 15.90 -8.05
CA SER A 238 23.18 15.73 -9.48
C SER A 238 21.98 16.19 -10.31
N ASP A 239 21.98 17.45 -10.67
CA ASP A 239 20.93 18.12 -11.45
C ASP A 239 20.56 17.39 -12.75
N GLN A 240 21.47 16.66 -13.35
CA GLN A 240 21.29 16.07 -14.67
C GLN A 240 20.44 14.78 -14.66
N VAL A 241 20.46 14.01 -13.58
CA VAL A 241 19.72 12.75 -13.51
C VAL A 241 18.24 13.00 -13.10
N TYR A 242 17.98 14.07 -12.38
CA TYR A 242 16.67 14.34 -11.77
C TYR A 242 15.77 15.23 -12.59
N ALA A 243 16.32 16.26 -13.21
CA ALA A 243 15.54 17.27 -13.90
C ALA A 243 14.73 16.71 -15.08
N GLU A 244 15.21 15.68 -15.75
CA GLU A 244 14.57 15.13 -16.94
C GLU A 244 13.74 13.85 -16.68
N ASN A 245 14.13 13.03 -15.68
CA ASN A 245 13.57 11.70 -15.52
C ASN A 245 12.61 11.54 -14.34
N VAL A 246 12.60 12.45 -13.38
CA VAL A 246 11.81 12.34 -12.16
C VAL A 246 10.82 13.49 -12.01
N GLY A 247 10.74 14.35 -12.99
CA GLY A 247 9.68 15.34 -13.03
C GLY A 247 8.33 14.65 -13.21
N PHE A 248 7.45 14.88 -12.29
CA PHE A 248 6.05 14.60 -12.46
C PHE A 248 5.46 15.65 -13.40
N GLU A 249 4.81 15.23 -14.43
CA GLU A 249 4.18 16.10 -15.41
C GLU A 249 2.74 15.65 -15.62
N VAL A 250 1.82 16.58 -15.47
CA VAL A 250 0.40 16.35 -15.80
C VAL A 250 0.32 15.98 -17.26
N LYS A 251 -0.09 14.75 -17.58
CA LYS A 251 -0.09 14.20 -18.93
C LYS A 251 -1.49 13.88 -19.42
N SER A 252 -1.64 13.95 -20.74
CA SER A 252 -2.81 13.35 -21.39
C SER A 252 -2.80 11.84 -21.15
N GLY A 253 -3.86 11.32 -20.56
CA GLY A 253 -3.98 9.89 -20.23
C GLY A 253 -4.21 9.62 -18.74
N GLY A 254 -3.98 10.63 -17.85
CA GLY A 254 -4.56 10.67 -16.52
C GLY A 254 -6.00 11.22 -16.58
N LEU A 255 -6.56 11.60 -15.45
CA LEU A 255 -7.86 12.26 -15.39
C LEU A 255 -7.85 13.64 -16.07
N ILE A 256 -6.65 14.22 -16.26
CA ILE A 256 -6.43 15.46 -17.01
C ILE A 256 -5.72 15.17 -18.32
N ALA A 257 -6.42 15.41 -19.42
CA ALA A 257 -5.76 15.53 -20.72
C ALA A 257 -5.15 16.93 -20.84
N VAL A 258 -3.85 17.05 -20.79
CA VAL A 258 -3.14 18.34 -20.95
C VAL A 258 -2.93 18.63 -22.45
N PRO A 259 -3.08 19.86 -22.90
CA PRO A 259 -3.53 21.03 -22.14
C PRO A 259 -5.03 20.98 -21.82
N ALA A 260 -5.39 21.35 -20.58
CA ALA A 260 -6.76 21.30 -20.07
C ALA A 260 -7.27 22.69 -19.67
N GLU A 261 -8.47 23.06 -20.09
CA GLU A 261 -9.13 24.29 -19.63
C GLU A 261 -9.54 24.13 -18.16
N ILE A 262 -9.06 25.03 -17.31
CA ILE A 262 -9.42 25.07 -15.90
C ILE A 262 -10.71 25.87 -15.74
N LYS A 263 -11.71 25.31 -15.04
CA LYS A 263 -13.01 25.93 -14.80
C LYS A 263 -13.33 25.97 -13.32
N LYS A 264 -14.15 26.95 -12.92
CA LYS A 264 -14.67 26.99 -11.56
C LYS A 264 -15.60 25.82 -11.30
N GLY A 265 -15.39 25.11 -10.18
CA GLY A 265 -16.24 24.01 -9.75
C GLY A 265 -16.15 22.74 -10.60
N ALA A 266 -15.38 22.75 -11.68
CA ALA A 266 -15.04 21.57 -12.46
C ALA A 266 -13.54 21.35 -12.31
N GLY A 267 -13.13 20.90 -11.14
CA GLY A 267 -11.74 20.67 -10.81
C GLY A 267 -11.09 19.75 -11.83
N VAL A 268 -9.93 20.14 -12.29
CA VAL A 268 -9.09 19.30 -13.13
C VAL A 268 -8.21 18.51 -12.16
N GLU A 269 -8.36 17.21 -12.13
CA GLU A 269 -7.63 16.33 -11.24
C GLU A 269 -6.71 15.44 -12.06
N ASP A 270 -5.43 15.45 -11.75
CA ASP A 270 -4.50 14.51 -12.33
C ASP A 270 -4.31 13.30 -11.43
N GLY A 271 -4.03 12.20 -12.09
CA GLY A 271 -3.97 10.89 -11.49
C GLY A 271 -2.96 10.76 -10.35
N GLN A 272 -3.05 9.64 -9.71
CA GLN A 272 -2.24 9.28 -8.56
C GLN A 272 -0.82 8.94 -9.01
N TYR A 273 0.17 9.70 -8.52
CA TYR A 273 1.58 9.46 -8.76
C TYR A 273 2.25 8.96 -7.49
N ILE A 274 3.09 7.95 -7.66
CA ILE A 274 3.75 7.28 -6.53
C ILE A 274 5.21 7.69 -6.49
N TYR A 275 5.65 8.15 -5.32
CA TYR A 275 7.00 8.67 -5.08
C TYR A 275 7.66 8.07 -3.85
N ILE A 276 8.98 8.20 -3.78
CA ILE A 276 9.77 7.88 -2.60
C ILE A 276 9.42 8.84 -1.47
N PRO A 277 9.11 8.35 -0.26
CA PRO A 277 9.05 9.18 0.95
C PRO A 277 10.38 9.90 1.18
N GLN A 278 10.33 11.22 1.36
CA GLN A 278 11.53 12.05 1.41
C GLN A 278 11.32 13.40 2.10
N GLU A 279 12.39 13.95 2.65
CA GLU A 279 12.48 15.36 3.04
C GLU A 279 12.96 16.18 1.84
N PHE A 280 12.51 17.44 1.76
CA PHE A 280 12.85 18.31 0.63
C PHE A 280 13.95 19.29 0.98
N ASN A 281 14.86 19.53 0.03
CA ASN A 281 15.85 20.58 0.09
C ASN A 281 15.35 21.88 -0.56
N ASP A 282 16.21 22.89 -0.60
CA ASP A 282 15.91 24.20 -1.20
C ASP A 282 15.71 24.16 -2.71
N ASP A 283 16.16 23.10 -3.38
CA ASP A 283 16.19 22.97 -4.84
C ASP A 283 15.06 22.10 -5.39
N SER A 284 14.20 21.56 -4.51
CA SER A 284 13.01 20.84 -4.94
C SER A 284 11.86 21.79 -5.23
N TYR A 285 11.38 21.82 -6.49
CA TYR A 285 10.37 22.75 -6.94
C TYR A 285 9.15 22.07 -7.56
N ILE A 286 8.01 22.77 -7.48
CA ILE A 286 6.86 22.54 -8.34
C ILE A 286 6.87 23.64 -9.39
N VAL A 287 6.90 23.25 -10.67
CA VAL A 287 6.85 24.15 -11.82
C VAL A 287 5.52 23.94 -12.52
N ILE A 288 4.71 25.01 -12.57
CA ILE A 288 3.39 25.02 -13.18
C ILE A 288 3.45 25.91 -14.40
N THR A 289 3.11 25.35 -15.57
CA THR A 289 2.96 26.15 -16.80
C THR A 289 1.51 26.18 -17.21
N TYR A 290 1.03 27.37 -17.55
CA TYR A 290 -0.36 27.59 -17.97
C TYR A 290 -0.45 28.74 -18.97
N THR A 291 -1.51 28.75 -19.76
CA THR A 291 -1.79 29.79 -20.74
C THR A 291 -3.06 30.54 -20.31
N VAL A 292 -2.98 31.87 -20.33
CA VAL A 292 -4.17 32.73 -20.20
C VAL A 292 -4.55 33.24 -21.58
N GLU A 293 -5.69 32.82 -22.08
CA GLU A 293 -6.29 33.34 -23.32
C GLU A 293 -7.24 34.46 -23.00
N THR A 294 -7.03 35.63 -23.60
CA THR A 294 -7.90 36.80 -23.40
C THR A 294 -8.56 37.19 -24.75
N VAL A 295 -9.88 37.29 -24.75
CA VAL A 295 -10.63 37.73 -25.91
C VAL A 295 -10.70 39.26 -25.90
N VAL A 296 -10.13 39.90 -26.93
CA VAL A 296 -10.15 41.38 -27.14
C VAL A 296 -10.77 41.65 -28.50
N GLY A 297 -12.02 42.05 -28.50
CA GLY A 297 -12.80 42.18 -29.74
C GLY A 297 -12.93 40.81 -30.42
N ASN A 298 -12.46 40.72 -31.69
CA ASN A 298 -12.48 39.46 -32.45
C ASN A 298 -11.13 38.70 -32.43
N LYS A 299 -10.23 39.08 -31.52
CA LYS A 299 -8.90 38.45 -31.40
C LYS A 299 -8.76 37.74 -30.07
N VAL A 300 -8.06 36.60 -30.09
CA VAL A 300 -7.59 35.93 -28.89
C VAL A 300 -6.12 36.24 -28.69
N VAL A 301 -5.79 36.83 -27.57
CA VAL A 301 -4.41 37.06 -27.13
C VAL A 301 -4.06 35.96 -26.15
N LYS A 302 -2.91 35.29 -26.33
CA LYS A 302 -2.41 34.22 -25.47
C LYS A 302 -1.18 34.71 -24.72
N GLU A 303 -1.17 34.45 -23.43
CA GLU A 303 -0.05 34.71 -22.55
C GLU A 303 0.35 33.41 -21.85
N GLU A 304 1.60 33.00 -22.06
CA GLU A 304 2.18 31.82 -21.39
C GLU A 304 2.77 32.26 -20.05
N CYS A 305 2.36 31.59 -19.00
CA CYS A 305 2.76 31.84 -17.63
C CYS A 305 3.46 30.63 -17.02
N THR A 306 4.46 30.90 -16.18
CA THR A 306 5.13 29.88 -15.38
C THR A 306 5.17 30.31 -13.92
N LYS A 307 4.77 29.43 -13.03
CA LYS A 307 4.88 29.61 -11.58
C LYS A 307 5.78 28.51 -11.01
N THR A 308 6.74 28.92 -10.21
CA THR A 308 7.65 28.00 -9.50
C THR A 308 7.49 28.20 -7.99
N VAL A 309 7.32 27.10 -7.26
CA VAL A 309 7.17 27.08 -5.81
C VAL A 309 8.08 25.99 -5.24
N LYS A 310 8.75 26.28 -4.12
CA LYS A 310 9.53 25.24 -3.42
C LYS A 310 8.57 24.20 -2.81
N VAL A 311 8.85 22.93 -3.03
CA VAL A 311 8.01 21.84 -2.47
C VAL A 311 7.97 21.94 -0.96
N LYS A 312 9.11 22.22 -0.32
CA LYS A 312 9.22 22.29 1.14
C LYS A 312 8.39 23.40 1.79
N ASP A 313 8.05 24.46 1.03
CA ASP A 313 7.23 25.54 1.54
C ASP A 313 5.74 25.13 1.59
N VAL A 314 5.38 24.07 0.86
CA VAL A 314 4.04 23.49 0.87
C VAL A 314 4.00 22.28 1.82
N PHE A 315 4.92 21.36 1.64
CA PHE A 315 5.11 20.19 2.49
C PHE A 315 6.60 20.03 2.79
N PRO A 316 7.03 19.99 4.06
CA PRO A 316 8.45 19.83 4.38
C PRO A 316 8.99 18.44 4.04
N LYS A 317 8.13 17.44 4.02
CA LYS A 317 8.45 16.03 3.71
C LYS A 317 7.25 15.29 3.16
N TRP A 318 7.51 14.17 2.49
CA TRP A 318 6.53 13.11 2.22
C TRP A 318 6.86 11.87 3.04
N GLU A 319 5.86 11.29 3.68
CA GLU A 319 5.99 10.12 4.57
C GLU A 319 5.38 8.88 3.94
N MET A 320 5.86 7.70 4.35
CA MET A 320 5.32 6.41 3.90
C MET A 320 3.82 6.29 4.19
N GLY A 321 3.07 5.81 3.20
CA GLY A 321 1.65 5.56 3.35
C GLY A 321 0.77 6.81 3.47
N HIS A 322 1.26 7.96 3.01
CA HIS A 322 0.50 9.21 2.98
C HIS A 322 0.20 9.66 1.56
N ARG A 323 -0.96 10.30 1.40
CA ARG A 323 -1.38 10.97 0.18
C ARG A 323 -1.27 12.48 0.38
N TYR A 324 -0.60 13.14 -0.56
CA TYR A 324 -0.37 14.58 -0.59
C TYR A 324 -1.09 15.17 -1.78
N THR A 325 -2.04 16.06 -1.54
CA THR A 325 -2.81 16.70 -2.61
C THR A 325 -2.43 18.17 -2.70
N PHE A 326 -2.01 18.59 -3.89
CA PHE A 326 -1.72 19.98 -4.23
C PHE A 326 -2.94 20.58 -4.91
N ASN A 327 -3.77 21.31 -4.16
CA ASN A 327 -4.93 21.98 -4.69
C ASN A 327 -4.54 23.39 -5.20
N LEU A 328 -4.56 23.56 -6.52
CA LEU A 328 -4.19 24.79 -7.20
C LEU A 328 -5.46 25.59 -7.53
N THR A 329 -5.62 26.78 -6.95
CA THR A 329 -6.71 27.69 -7.33
C THR A 329 -6.14 28.87 -8.07
N PHE A 330 -6.46 28.98 -9.35
CA PHE A 330 -5.98 30.01 -10.25
C PHE A 330 -6.86 31.27 -10.14
N SER A 331 -6.22 32.43 -10.06
CA SER A 331 -6.85 33.76 -10.16
C SER A 331 -6.11 34.63 -11.18
N LEU A 332 -6.59 35.85 -11.43
CA LEU A 332 -5.91 36.76 -12.35
C LEU A 332 -4.53 37.21 -11.87
N ASN A 333 -4.31 37.23 -10.58
CA ASN A 333 -3.09 37.79 -9.99
C ASN A 333 -2.17 36.74 -9.39
N GLU A 334 -2.70 35.59 -9.00
CA GLU A 334 -1.95 34.58 -8.26
C GLU A 334 -2.55 33.18 -8.37
N ILE A 335 -1.77 32.17 -8.02
CA ILE A 335 -2.23 30.82 -7.77
C ILE A 335 -2.21 30.61 -6.26
N HIS A 336 -3.38 30.34 -5.69
CA HIS A 336 -3.52 29.96 -4.29
C HIS A 336 -3.26 28.45 -4.12
N TRP A 337 -2.62 28.12 -3.02
CA TRP A 337 -2.33 26.75 -2.62
C TRP A 337 -3.19 26.37 -1.43
N ASP A 338 -3.85 25.25 -1.52
CA ASP A 338 -4.56 24.63 -0.42
C ASP A 338 -4.11 23.17 -0.31
N PRO A 339 -2.94 22.94 0.31
CA PRO A 339 -2.36 21.61 0.41
C PRO A 339 -3.14 20.75 1.41
N ALA A 340 -3.35 19.49 1.08
CA ALA A 340 -3.94 18.51 1.97
C ALA A 340 -3.05 17.28 2.11
N VAL A 341 -2.99 16.75 3.31
CA VAL A 341 -2.31 15.48 3.63
C VAL A 341 -3.32 14.54 4.25
N GLU A 342 -3.40 13.35 3.72
CA GLU A 342 -4.24 12.29 4.26
C GLU A 342 -3.51 10.95 4.24
N ASN A 343 -4.03 9.99 4.98
CA ASN A 343 -3.52 8.65 4.89
C ASN A 343 -3.86 8.05 3.54
N TRP A 344 -2.89 7.41 2.94
CA TRP A 344 -3.11 6.69 1.70
C TRP A 344 -3.93 5.43 2.00
N ILE A 345 -5.19 5.56 1.76
CA ILE A 345 -6.15 4.49 1.86
C ILE A 345 -6.74 4.36 0.46
N ASP A 346 -6.77 3.15 -0.10
CA ASP A 346 -7.48 2.89 -1.34
C ASP A 346 -8.99 3.03 -1.08
N ASP A 347 -9.51 4.24 -1.23
CA ASP A 347 -10.95 4.52 -1.20
C ASP A 347 -11.43 4.86 -2.60
N GLU A 348 -12.58 4.34 -2.94
CA GLU A 348 -13.40 4.94 -3.99
C GLU A 348 -13.65 6.40 -3.58
N ALA A 349 -13.33 7.32 -4.48
CA ALA A 349 -13.33 8.76 -4.27
C ALA A 349 -14.57 9.26 -3.51
N GLY A 350 -14.44 9.42 -2.21
CA GLY A 350 -15.36 10.18 -1.41
C GLY A 350 -14.94 11.64 -1.44
N ASN A 351 -15.78 12.51 -1.95
CA ASN A 351 -15.61 13.96 -1.88
C ASN A 351 -15.45 14.36 -0.41
N ILE A 352 -14.25 14.72 0.01
CA ILE A 352 -14.03 15.39 1.29
C ILE A 352 -14.22 16.88 1.06
N THR A 353 -15.36 17.39 1.47
CA THR A 353 -15.58 18.82 1.64
C THR A 353 -14.96 19.19 2.99
N ILE A 354 -13.91 19.97 2.97
CA ILE A 354 -13.36 20.56 4.19
C ILE A 354 -14.15 21.84 4.41
N ASP A 355 -15.12 21.80 5.31
CA ASP A 355 -15.73 22.99 5.88
C ASP A 355 -14.73 23.66 6.81
N ARG A 356 -14.57 24.98 6.68
CA ARG A 356 -13.73 25.86 7.50
C ARG A 356 -14.25 25.97 8.93
#